data_877e7f37fb4f69785bd4aca662b3411d
#
_entry.id   877e7f37fb4f69785bd4aca662b3411d
#
_cell.length_a   1.000
_cell.length_b   1.000
_cell.length_c   1.000
_cell.angle_alpha   90.00
_cell.angle_beta   90.00
_cell.angle_gamma   90.00
#
_symmetry.space_group_name_H-M   'P 1'
#
loop_
_entity.id
_entity.type
_entity.pdbx_description
1 polymer ?
#
loop_
_entity_poly.entity_id
_entity_poly.type
_entity_poly.pdbx_seq_one_letter_code
_entity_poly.pdbx_strand_id
1 'polypeptide(L)'
;MKNRLRRLPMKKLLQTTLLFALAFCAGRLAAQVVEYNRPPEAVTTSADGNWGLSFPGEGQMPVGNATADYLKQFNAYYAQNTQDKVIYLTFDAGYENGNTAAILDALKKHTVHAAFFLVGNYLQTSPDLVKRMVAEGHNVGNHTFHHPDMSKISTKEAFEKELNDLETLYQQTTGQPMKKYYRPPQGKYSESNLKMANDMGYKTFFWSLAYVDWYEDKQPTKEEAFKKLLTRIHPGAIVLLHSTSKTNGQILDELLTKWEEMGYHFGTLDDLVAADQT
;
A
#
# COMPACT_ATOMS: atom_id res chain seq x y z
N MET A 1 70.41 -22.47 35.90
CA MET A 1 69.75 -22.71 34.60
C MET A 1 69.14 -21.38 34.10
N LYS A 2 69.75 -20.75 33.07
CA LYS A 2 69.25 -19.46 32.50
C LYS A 2 68.46 -19.78 31.24
N ASN A 3 67.12 -19.57 31.30
CA ASN A 3 66.27 -19.65 30.13
C ASN A 3 66.54 -18.46 29.20
N ARG A 4 67.13 -18.73 28.04
CA ARG A 4 67.25 -17.75 26.94
C ARG A 4 65.94 -17.77 26.14
N LEU A 5 65.10 -16.76 26.37
CA LEU A 5 64.02 -16.45 25.45
C LEU A 5 64.62 -15.97 24.11
N ARG A 6 64.50 -16.79 23.04
CA ARG A 6 64.87 -16.39 21.67
C ARG A 6 63.90 -15.29 21.20
N ARG A 7 64.38 -14.07 21.10
CA ARG A 7 63.66 -12.97 20.44
C ARG A 7 63.57 -13.26 18.93
N LEU A 8 62.38 -13.39 18.42
CA LEU A 8 62.14 -13.43 16.97
C LEU A 8 62.63 -12.13 16.32
N PRO A 9 63.31 -12.19 15.14
CA PRO A 9 63.80 -10.97 14.48
C PRO A 9 62.65 -10.08 14.08
N MET A 10 62.74 -8.80 14.44
CA MET A 10 61.71 -7.75 14.26
C MET A 10 61.15 -7.69 12.84
N LYS A 11 61.95 -7.99 11.80
CA LYS A 11 61.49 -8.09 10.42
C LYS A 11 60.48 -9.22 10.14
N LYS A 12 60.59 -10.36 10.82
CA LYS A 12 59.59 -11.44 10.70
C LYS A 12 58.31 -11.14 11.42
N LEU A 13 58.35 -10.41 12.52
CA LEU A 13 57.18 -9.97 13.26
C LEU A 13 56.38 -8.93 12.45
N LEU A 14 57.10 -7.98 11.78
CA LEU A 14 56.46 -6.98 10.92
C LEU A 14 55.80 -7.62 9.66
N GLN A 15 56.42 -8.63 9.06
CA GLN A 15 55.88 -9.35 7.92
C GLN A 15 54.61 -10.15 8.27
N THR A 16 54.59 -10.79 9.43
CA THR A 16 53.43 -11.52 9.93
C THR A 16 52.27 -10.60 10.27
N THR A 17 52.51 -9.46 10.93
CA THR A 17 51.46 -8.47 11.17
C THR A 17 50.87 -7.84 9.91
N LEU A 18 51.71 -7.58 8.91
CA LEU A 18 51.21 -7.02 7.62
C LEU A 18 50.38 -8.07 6.87
N LEU A 19 50.75 -9.35 6.86
CA LEU A 19 49.95 -10.42 6.27
C LEU A 19 48.60 -10.62 6.97
N PHE A 20 48.55 -10.53 8.32
CA PHE A 20 47.29 -10.62 9.04
C PHE A 20 46.39 -9.40 8.78
N ALA A 21 46.95 -8.18 8.66
CA ALA A 21 46.20 -6.99 8.32
C ALA A 21 45.61 -7.05 6.91
N LEU A 22 46.38 -7.54 5.92
CA LEU A 22 45.93 -7.74 4.54
C LEU A 22 44.84 -8.81 4.43
N ALA A 23 44.98 -9.93 5.16
CA ALA A 23 43.96 -10.99 5.20
C ALA A 23 42.67 -10.50 5.86
N PHE A 24 42.77 -9.67 6.92
CA PHE A 24 41.61 -9.07 7.61
C PHE A 24 40.87 -8.05 6.72
N CYS A 25 41.62 -7.22 5.96
CA CYS A 25 41.03 -6.27 5.01
C CYS A 25 40.39 -7.01 3.81
N ALA A 26 41.04 -8.06 3.28
CA ALA A 26 40.47 -8.89 2.21
C ALA A 26 39.21 -9.64 2.68
N GLY A 27 39.21 -10.15 3.90
CA GLY A 27 38.04 -10.78 4.51
C GLY A 27 36.85 -9.82 4.68
N ARG A 28 37.11 -8.57 5.10
CA ARG A 28 36.06 -7.53 5.21
C ARG A 28 35.51 -7.09 3.85
N LEU A 29 36.37 -6.93 2.84
CA LEU A 29 35.94 -6.62 1.48
C LEU A 29 35.12 -7.78 0.88
N ALA A 30 35.53 -9.02 1.08
CA ALA A 30 34.77 -10.18 0.63
C ALA A 30 33.40 -10.29 1.35
N ALA A 31 33.37 -10.01 2.66
CA ALA A 31 32.12 -9.97 3.42
C ALA A 31 31.18 -8.85 2.94
N GLN A 32 31.70 -7.65 2.65
CA GLN A 32 30.92 -6.55 2.09
C GLN A 32 30.38 -6.86 0.68
N VAL A 33 31.16 -7.53 -0.17
CA VAL A 33 30.71 -7.94 -1.51
C VAL A 33 29.65 -9.03 -1.43
N VAL A 34 29.76 -9.97 -0.48
CA VAL A 34 28.74 -11.00 -0.23
C VAL A 34 27.46 -10.38 0.32
N GLU A 35 27.58 -9.37 1.19
CA GLU A 35 26.42 -8.66 1.74
C GLU A 35 25.74 -7.75 0.70
N TYR A 36 26.52 -7.13 -0.19
CA TYR A 36 25.99 -6.34 -1.31
C TYR A 36 25.31 -7.19 -2.39
N ASN A 37 25.78 -8.40 -2.62
CA ASN A 37 25.19 -9.34 -3.58
C ASN A 37 24.23 -10.36 -2.95
N ARG A 38 23.92 -10.21 -1.66
CA ARG A 38 22.90 -11.03 -1.02
C ARG A 38 21.57 -10.67 -1.68
N PRO A 39 20.88 -11.59 -2.35
CA PRO A 39 19.50 -11.32 -2.73
C PRO A 39 18.75 -10.93 -1.46
N PRO A 40 17.84 -9.94 -1.51
CA PRO A 40 17.04 -9.61 -0.34
C PRO A 40 16.50 -10.90 0.23
N GLU A 41 16.80 -11.16 1.50
CA GLU A 41 16.25 -12.34 2.19
C GLU A 41 14.76 -12.31 1.90
N ALA A 42 14.25 -13.37 1.30
CA ALA A 42 12.82 -13.54 1.17
C ALA A 42 12.26 -13.39 2.58
N VAL A 43 11.60 -12.28 2.84
CA VAL A 43 10.93 -12.05 4.10
C VAL A 43 9.85 -13.11 4.13
N THR A 44 10.16 -14.26 4.75
CA THR A 44 9.16 -15.27 5.11
C THR A 44 8.37 -14.65 6.24
N THR A 45 7.54 -13.67 5.90
CA THR A 45 6.55 -13.16 6.82
C THR A 45 5.47 -14.22 6.90
N SER A 46 5.26 -14.75 8.10
CA SER A 46 3.96 -15.32 8.43
C SER A 46 2.95 -14.19 8.12
N ALA A 47 2.17 -14.37 7.08
CA ALA A 47 1.32 -13.31 6.52
C ALA A 47 0.06 -13.03 7.37
N ASP A 48 0.15 -13.25 8.67
CA ASP A 48 -0.89 -12.90 9.63
C ASP A 48 -0.53 -11.57 10.27
N GLY A 49 -1.22 -10.51 9.90
CA GLY A 49 -0.94 -9.22 10.52
C GLY A 49 -1.51 -8.00 9.81
N ASN A 50 -0.98 -6.87 10.19
CA ASN A 50 -1.31 -5.59 9.58
C ASN A 50 -0.45 -5.37 8.34
N TRP A 51 -1.04 -4.88 7.28
CA TRP A 51 -0.30 -4.38 6.13
C TRP A 51 0.68 -3.27 6.54
N GLY A 52 1.93 -3.40 6.17
CA GLY A 52 2.99 -2.47 6.54
C GLY A 52 3.97 -2.23 5.39
N LEU A 53 4.56 -1.05 5.36
CA LEU A 53 5.45 -0.59 4.30
C LEU A 53 6.77 -0.07 4.88
N SER A 54 7.88 -0.46 4.24
CA SER A 54 9.21 0.12 4.46
C SER A 54 9.59 0.96 3.25
N PHE A 55 9.93 2.23 3.46
CA PHE A 55 10.28 3.17 2.40
C PHE A 55 11.80 3.24 2.24
N PRO A 56 12.37 2.76 1.11
CA PRO A 56 13.82 2.76 0.88
C PRO A 56 14.36 4.15 0.55
N GLY A 57 13.56 5.03 -0.07
CA GLY A 57 13.95 6.38 -0.46
C GLY A 57 12.81 7.15 -1.12
N GLU A 58 13.07 8.42 -1.45
CA GLU A 58 12.11 9.28 -2.15
C GLU A 58 11.85 8.75 -3.56
N GLY A 59 10.59 8.76 -3.99
CA GLY A 59 10.17 8.33 -5.33
C GLY A 59 10.37 6.83 -5.63
N GLN A 60 10.73 6.04 -4.63
CA GLN A 60 10.95 4.60 -4.80
C GLN A 60 9.76 3.80 -4.26
N MET A 61 9.43 2.73 -4.98
CA MET A 61 8.39 1.80 -4.54
C MET A 61 8.76 1.21 -3.18
N PRO A 62 7.88 1.29 -2.18
CA PRO A 62 8.14 0.72 -0.86
C PRO A 62 8.10 -0.81 -0.89
N VAL A 63 8.78 -1.40 0.08
CA VAL A 63 8.72 -2.84 0.32
C VAL A 63 7.58 -3.14 1.29
N GLY A 64 6.62 -3.95 0.85
CA GLY A 64 5.54 -4.45 1.70
C GLY A 64 6.02 -5.57 2.64
N ASN A 65 5.34 -5.76 3.75
CA ASN A 65 5.60 -6.89 4.64
C ASN A 65 5.10 -8.24 4.08
N ALA A 66 4.43 -8.23 2.93
CA ALA A 66 4.24 -9.38 2.05
C ALA A 66 4.73 -9.01 0.64
N THR A 67 5.37 -9.95 -0.06
CA THR A 67 5.89 -9.69 -1.41
C THR A 67 4.76 -9.63 -2.44
N ALA A 68 4.98 -8.94 -3.55
CA ALA A 68 4.02 -8.90 -4.66
C ALA A 68 3.71 -10.31 -5.20
N ASP A 69 4.73 -11.17 -5.34
CA ASP A 69 4.56 -12.56 -5.80
C ASP A 69 3.72 -13.41 -4.83
N TYR A 70 3.87 -13.18 -3.52
CA TYR A 70 3.02 -13.84 -2.54
C TYR A 70 1.57 -13.35 -2.65
N LEU A 71 1.35 -12.05 -2.72
CA LEU A 71 0.02 -11.46 -2.85
C LEU A 71 -0.68 -11.86 -4.14
N LYS A 72 0.07 -11.98 -5.24
CA LYS A 72 -0.46 -12.38 -6.56
C LYS A 72 -1.13 -13.75 -6.54
N GLN A 73 -0.71 -14.68 -5.67
CA GLN A 73 -1.35 -16.00 -5.50
C GLN A 73 -2.81 -15.89 -5.05
N PHE A 74 -3.20 -14.76 -4.46
CA PHE A 74 -4.54 -14.47 -3.96
C PHE A 74 -5.23 -13.34 -4.75
N ASN A 75 -4.76 -12.99 -5.95
CA ASN A 75 -5.22 -11.80 -6.68
C ASN A 75 -5.20 -10.54 -5.81
N ALA A 76 -4.13 -10.35 -5.05
CA ALA A 76 -3.96 -9.20 -4.16
C ALA A 76 -2.83 -8.30 -4.67
N TYR A 77 -3.03 -6.97 -4.54
CA TYR A 77 -2.18 -5.94 -5.12
C TYR A 77 -1.87 -4.86 -4.09
N TYR A 78 -0.69 -4.25 -4.16
CA TYR A 78 -0.37 -3.06 -3.39
C TYR A 78 0.31 -1.95 -4.22
N ALA A 79 0.83 -2.30 -5.37
CA ALA A 79 1.42 -1.42 -6.38
C ALA A 79 1.50 -2.17 -7.71
N GLN A 80 1.67 -1.44 -8.80
CA GLN A 80 2.11 -2.00 -10.07
C GLN A 80 3.63 -1.88 -10.19
N ASN A 81 4.32 -2.97 -10.57
CA ASN A 81 5.74 -2.90 -10.89
C ASN A 81 5.93 -2.34 -12.31
N THR A 82 6.15 -1.05 -12.42
CA THR A 82 6.28 -0.33 -13.69
C THR A 82 7.22 0.85 -13.57
N GLN A 83 7.77 1.31 -14.70
CA GLN A 83 8.48 2.59 -14.81
C GLN A 83 7.55 3.72 -15.29
N ASP A 84 6.34 3.38 -15.72
CA ASP A 84 5.34 4.37 -16.11
C ASP A 84 4.85 5.13 -14.88
N LYS A 85 4.83 6.46 -14.98
CA LYS A 85 4.39 7.35 -13.90
C LYS A 85 2.87 7.35 -13.75
N VAL A 86 2.28 6.18 -13.55
CA VAL A 86 0.85 6.02 -13.28
C VAL A 86 0.57 5.98 -11.78
N ILE A 87 -0.54 6.63 -11.37
CA ILE A 87 -1.08 6.61 -10.01
C ILE A 87 -2.47 5.98 -10.05
N TYR A 88 -2.72 5.06 -9.13
CA TYR A 88 -4.04 4.47 -8.86
C TYR A 88 -4.58 5.07 -7.56
N LEU A 89 -5.44 6.08 -7.69
CA LEU A 89 -5.94 6.82 -6.54
C LEU A 89 -7.12 6.11 -5.91
N THR A 90 -7.05 5.89 -4.59
CA THR A 90 -8.09 5.18 -3.85
C THR A 90 -8.46 5.89 -2.55
N PHE A 91 -9.73 5.78 -2.16
CA PHE A 91 -10.26 6.35 -0.93
C PHE A 91 -10.97 5.29 -0.11
N ASP A 92 -10.70 5.26 1.20
CA ASP A 92 -11.51 4.52 2.15
C ASP A 92 -12.53 5.49 2.80
N ALA A 93 -13.81 5.06 2.86
CA ALA A 93 -14.90 5.88 3.35
C ALA A 93 -15.81 5.10 4.29
N GLY A 94 -15.68 5.39 5.59
CA GLY A 94 -16.47 4.78 6.65
C GLY A 94 -17.77 5.52 6.96
N TYR A 95 -17.76 6.85 6.83
CA TYR A 95 -18.87 7.76 7.05
C TYR A 95 -18.64 9.08 6.28
N GLU A 96 -19.67 9.88 6.13
CA GLU A 96 -19.58 11.20 5.51
C GLU A 96 -19.53 12.30 6.58
N ASN A 97 -18.63 13.27 6.38
CA ASN A 97 -18.46 14.42 7.25
C ASN A 97 -18.26 15.74 6.48
N GLY A 98 -18.78 15.82 5.26
CA GLY A 98 -18.79 17.03 4.44
C GLY A 98 -17.62 17.19 3.47
N ASN A 99 -16.71 16.21 3.35
CA ASN A 99 -15.52 16.34 2.50
C ASN A 99 -15.64 15.64 1.15
N THR A 100 -16.47 14.60 1.03
CA THR A 100 -16.51 13.77 -0.20
C THR A 100 -16.97 14.55 -1.43
N ALA A 101 -17.89 15.49 -1.28
CA ALA A 101 -18.35 16.31 -2.41
C ALA A 101 -17.19 17.11 -3.03
N ALA A 102 -16.35 17.75 -2.20
CA ALA A 102 -15.16 18.48 -2.67
C ALA A 102 -14.11 17.56 -3.32
N ILE A 103 -13.95 16.37 -2.78
CA ILE A 103 -13.07 15.32 -3.38
C ILE A 103 -13.57 14.95 -4.78
N LEU A 104 -14.86 14.67 -4.94
CA LEU A 104 -15.44 14.33 -6.25
C LEU A 104 -15.34 15.50 -7.24
N ASP A 105 -15.53 16.74 -6.78
CA ASP A 105 -15.37 17.94 -7.62
C ASP A 105 -13.94 18.08 -8.14
N ALA A 106 -12.94 17.85 -7.27
CA ALA A 106 -11.53 17.87 -7.66
C ALA A 106 -11.20 16.76 -8.67
N LEU A 107 -11.64 15.53 -8.42
CA LEU A 107 -11.45 14.40 -9.34
C LEU A 107 -12.06 14.69 -10.71
N LYS A 108 -13.29 15.23 -10.75
CA LYS A 108 -13.98 15.61 -11.97
C LYS A 108 -13.23 16.69 -12.75
N LYS A 109 -12.73 17.72 -12.08
CA LYS A 109 -11.96 18.81 -12.68
C LYS A 109 -10.70 18.30 -13.39
N HIS A 110 -10.02 17.32 -12.83
CA HIS A 110 -8.82 16.68 -13.40
C HIS A 110 -9.12 15.48 -14.30
N THR A 111 -10.39 15.14 -14.50
CA THR A 111 -10.80 13.94 -15.28
C THR A 111 -10.18 12.64 -14.71
N VAL A 112 -10.06 12.54 -13.38
CA VAL A 112 -9.47 11.40 -12.67
C VAL A 112 -10.58 10.46 -12.19
N HIS A 113 -10.48 9.19 -12.54
CA HIS A 113 -11.35 8.14 -12.00
C HIS A 113 -10.62 7.41 -10.87
N ALA A 114 -11.15 7.51 -9.65
CA ALA A 114 -10.62 6.86 -8.46
C ALA A 114 -11.41 5.61 -8.09
N ALA A 115 -10.92 4.85 -7.10
CA ALA A 115 -11.69 3.80 -6.45
C ALA A 115 -12.06 4.20 -5.02
N PHE A 116 -13.30 3.98 -4.62
CA PHE A 116 -13.81 4.23 -3.28
C PHE A 116 -14.17 2.90 -2.61
N PHE A 117 -13.49 2.56 -1.53
CA PHE A 117 -13.80 1.39 -0.72
C PHE A 117 -14.73 1.82 0.41
N LEU A 118 -15.99 1.41 0.32
CA LEU A 118 -17.06 1.87 1.20
C LEU A 118 -17.46 0.81 2.20
N VAL A 119 -17.90 1.24 3.38
CA VAL A 119 -18.55 0.39 4.38
C VAL A 119 -20.07 0.55 4.37
N GLY A 120 -20.80 -0.36 5.03
CA GLY A 120 -22.27 -0.35 5.08
C GLY A 120 -22.85 0.97 5.59
N ASN A 121 -22.28 1.55 6.64
CA ASN A 121 -22.71 2.83 7.19
C ASN A 121 -22.67 3.97 6.15
N TYR A 122 -21.62 4.03 5.32
CA TYR A 122 -21.51 5.05 4.29
C TYR A 122 -22.64 4.94 3.25
N LEU A 123 -22.92 3.73 2.78
CA LEU A 123 -24.01 3.48 1.83
C LEU A 123 -25.38 3.81 2.43
N GLN A 124 -25.59 3.51 3.71
CA GLN A 124 -26.86 3.77 4.41
C GLN A 124 -27.14 5.27 4.61
N THR A 125 -26.09 6.03 4.94
CA THR A 125 -26.22 7.43 5.34
C THR A 125 -26.01 8.41 4.20
N SER A 126 -25.31 8.01 3.12
CA SER A 126 -24.91 8.90 2.02
C SER A 126 -25.15 8.27 0.64
N PRO A 127 -26.34 7.69 0.37
CA PRO A 127 -26.60 6.97 -0.88
C PRO A 127 -26.47 7.86 -2.13
N ASP A 128 -26.75 9.14 -2.04
CA ASP A 128 -26.66 10.06 -3.17
C ASP A 128 -25.21 10.33 -3.58
N LEU A 129 -24.28 10.38 -2.63
CA LEU A 129 -22.84 10.46 -2.95
C LEU A 129 -22.33 9.18 -3.59
N VAL A 130 -22.83 8.01 -3.15
CA VAL A 130 -22.49 6.73 -3.81
C VAL A 130 -22.99 6.70 -5.25
N LYS A 131 -24.23 7.12 -5.50
CA LYS A 131 -24.77 7.26 -6.88
C LYS A 131 -23.94 8.24 -7.70
N ARG A 132 -23.49 9.35 -7.09
CA ARG A 132 -22.63 10.33 -7.75
C ARG A 132 -21.28 9.71 -8.13
N MET A 133 -20.63 8.95 -7.23
CA MET A 133 -19.39 8.22 -7.54
C MET A 133 -19.57 7.34 -8.77
N VAL A 134 -20.64 6.55 -8.82
CA VAL A 134 -20.95 5.67 -9.96
C VAL A 134 -21.20 6.45 -11.24
N ALA A 135 -22.00 7.52 -11.16
CA ALA A 135 -22.35 8.35 -12.32
C ALA A 135 -21.14 9.10 -12.91
N GLU A 136 -20.15 9.43 -12.07
CA GLU A 136 -18.90 10.08 -12.47
C GLU A 136 -17.80 9.06 -12.86
N GLY A 137 -18.11 7.75 -12.95
CA GLY A 137 -17.22 6.72 -13.48
C GLY A 137 -16.20 6.19 -12.47
N HIS A 138 -16.35 6.48 -11.21
CA HIS A 138 -15.47 5.93 -10.16
C HIS A 138 -15.79 4.46 -9.87
N ASN A 139 -14.78 3.69 -9.53
CA ASN A 139 -14.96 2.35 -9.03
C ASN A 139 -15.42 2.39 -7.56
N VAL A 140 -16.45 1.61 -7.23
CA VAL A 140 -16.85 1.40 -5.83
C VAL A 140 -16.51 -0.04 -5.45
N GLY A 141 -15.68 -0.18 -4.42
CA GLY A 141 -15.20 -1.45 -3.89
C GLY A 141 -15.74 -1.72 -2.46
N ASN A 142 -15.56 -2.94 -2.04
CA ASN A 142 -16.05 -3.48 -0.78
C ASN A 142 -15.02 -3.26 0.34
N HIS A 143 -15.42 -2.53 1.40
CA HIS A 143 -14.62 -2.35 2.61
C HIS A 143 -15.28 -3.00 3.83
N THR A 144 -16.07 -4.06 3.60
CA THR A 144 -16.92 -4.80 4.54
C THR A 144 -18.15 -3.99 5.02
N PHE A 145 -19.12 -4.70 5.58
CA PHE A 145 -20.34 -4.04 6.05
C PHE A 145 -20.14 -3.27 7.37
N HIS A 146 -19.44 -3.90 8.35
CA HIS A 146 -19.27 -3.33 9.70
C HIS A 146 -17.84 -2.86 10.00
N HIS A 147 -16.90 -2.98 9.07
CA HIS A 147 -15.50 -2.61 9.25
C HIS A 147 -14.78 -3.38 10.40
N PRO A 148 -14.97 -4.69 10.55
CA PRO A 148 -14.32 -5.46 11.61
C PRO A 148 -12.84 -5.71 11.29
N ASP A 149 -12.10 -6.17 12.28
CA ASP A 149 -10.79 -6.78 12.08
C ASP A 149 -10.94 -8.13 11.38
N MET A 150 -10.83 -8.14 10.05
CA MET A 150 -11.06 -9.32 9.24
C MET A 150 -10.06 -10.43 9.51
N SER A 151 -8.85 -10.15 10.00
CA SER A 151 -7.87 -11.17 10.36
C SER A 151 -8.35 -12.10 11.50
N LYS A 152 -9.33 -11.65 12.27
CA LYS A 152 -9.96 -12.43 13.35
C LYS A 152 -11.19 -13.24 12.89
N ILE A 153 -11.64 -13.02 11.67
CA ILE A 153 -12.76 -13.77 11.10
C ILE A 153 -12.22 -15.04 10.46
N SER A 154 -12.47 -16.18 11.11
CA SER A 154 -11.91 -17.48 10.73
C SER A 154 -12.88 -18.38 9.96
N THR A 155 -14.18 -18.07 9.98
CA THR A 155 -15.17 -18.88 9.27
C THR A 155 -15.53 -18.24 7.93
N LYS A 156 -15.75 -19.11 6.93
CA LYS A 156 -16.14 -18.68 5.58
C LYS A 156 -17.47 -17.92 5.61
N GLU A 157 -18.44 -18.43 6.36
CA GLU A 157 -19.78 -17.85 6.46
C GLU A 157 -19.76 -16.43 7.02
N ALA A 158 -18.95 -16.18 8.07
CA ALA A 158 -18.83 -14.85 8.65
C ALA A 158 -18.09 -13.88 7.70
N PHE A 159 -17.07 -14.37 6.99
CA PHE A 159 -16.35 -13.59 5.99
C PHE A 159 -17.26 -13.22 4.82
N GLU A 160 -17.93 -14.20 4.24
CA GLU A 160 -18.87 -13.99 3.14
C GLU A 160 -20.01 -13.04 3.52
N LYS A 161 -20.52 -13.15 4.76
CA LYS A 161 -21.59 -12.27 5.23
C LYS A 161 -21.19 -10.81 5.21
N GLU A 162 -20.01 -10.45 5.70
CA GLU A 162 -19.50 -9.06 5.70
C GLU A 162 -19.44 -8.47 4.27
N LEU A 163 -19.06 -9.28 3.29
CA LEU A 163 -18.95 -8.81 1.92
C LEU A 163 -20.27 -8.81 1.19
N ASN A 164 -21.09 -9.88 1.34
CA ASN A 164 -22.36 -10.04 0.63
C ASN A 164 -23.44 -9.06 1.13
N ASP A 165 -23.45 -8.75 2.43
CA ASP A 165 -24.38 -7.76 2.98
C ASP A 165 -24.12 -6.39 2.36
N LEU A 166 -22.85 -6.01 2.15
CA LEU A 166 -22.49 -4.77 1.50
C LEU A 166 -22.83 -4.77 0.00
N GLU A 167 -22.56 -5.85 -0.71
CA GLU A 167 -22.94 -5.99 -2.12
C GLU A 167 -24.47 -5.84 -2.32
N THR A 168 -25.21 -6.47 -1.42
CA THR A 168 -26.67 -6.40 -1.44
C THR A 168 -27.17 -4.96 -1.27
N LEU A 169 -26.63 -4.26 -0.28
CA LEU A 169 -26.97 -2.87 -0.03
C LEU A 169 -26.56 -1.96 -1.19
N TYR A 170 -25.36 -2.20 -1.77
CA TYR A 170 -24.89 -1.44 -2.92
C TYR A 170 -25.81 -1.61 -4.13
N GLN A 171 -26.20 -2.85 -4.44
CA GLN A 171 -27.13 -3.14 -5.54
C GLN A 171 -28.51 -2.47 -5.31
N GLN A 172 -28.99 -2.52 -4.06
CA GLN A 172 -30.25 -1.80 -3.70
C GLN A 172 -30.12 -0.28 -3.89
N THR A 173 -28.95 0.26 -3.58
CA THR A 173 -28.69 1.71 -3.64
C THR A 173 -28.50 2.19 -5.09
N THR A 174 -27.76 1.46 -5.90
CA THR A 174 -27.30 1.91 -7.23
C THR A 174 -28.02 1.24 -8.39
N GLY A 175 -28.71 0.13 -8.17
CA GLY A 175 -29.28 -0.73 -9.21
C GLY A 175 -28.26 -1.56 -9.98
N GLN A 176 -26.99 -1.52 -9.61
CA GLN A 176 -25.89 -2.20 -10.32
C GLN A 176 -25.16 -3.18 -9.39
N PRO A 177 -24.56 -4.27 -9.91
CA PRO A 177 -23.71 -5.14 -9.13
C PRO A 177 -22.44 -4.41 -8.72
N MET A 178 -21.96 -4.67 -7.49
CA MET A 178 -20.69 -4.13 -7.02
C MET A 178 -19.52 -4.84 -7.73
N LYS A 179 -18.48 -4.08 -8.07
CA LYS A 179 -17.23 -4.68 -8.54
C LYS A 179 -16.62 -5.54 -7.46
N LYS A 180 -16.04 -6.68 -7.84
CA LYS A 180 -15.35 -7.60 -6.94
C LYS A 180 -13.95 -7.06 -6.54
N TYR A 181 -13.92 -5.83 -6.02
CA TYR A 181 -12.76 -5.17 -5.45
C TYR A 181 -12.93 -5.04 -3.95
N TYR A 182 -11.94 -5.52 -3.20
CA TYR A 182 -11.98 -5.60 -1.76
C TYR A 182 -10.74 -4.93 -1.15
N ARG A 183 -10.94 -4.22 -0.06
CA ARG A 183 -9.85 -3.77 0.81
C ARG A 183 -10.15 -4.18 2.23
N PRO A 184 -9.25 -4.95 2.89
CA PRO A 184 -9.46 -5.33 4.28
C PRO A 184 -9.40 -4.09 5.18
N PRO A 185 -10.36 -3.92 6.13
CA PRO A 185 -10.32 -2.86 7.12
C PRO A 185 -8.98 -2.76 7.82
N GLN A 186 -8.47 -1.53 7.98
CA GLN A 186 -7.19 -1.24 8.64
C GLN A 186 -5.97 -1.93 8.00
N GLY A 187 -6.11 -2.54 6.82
CA GLY A 187 -5.09 -3.39 6.23
C GLY A 187 -4.83 -4.68 7.00
N LYS A 188 -5.75 -5.09 7.87
CA LYS A 188 -5.62 -6.33 8.65
C LYS A 188 -6.12 -7.53 7.86
N TYR A 189 -5.26 -8.53 7.73
CA TYR A 189 -5.54 -9.71 6.92
C TYR A 189 -4.85 -10.95 7.49
N SER A 190 -5.30 -12.11 7.03
CA SER A 190 -4.63 -13.40 7.17
C SER A 190 -4.57 -14.07 5.80
N GLU A 191 -3.73 -15.09 5.65
CA GLU A 191 -3.69 -15.88 4.41
C GLU A 191 -5.07 -16.50 4.11
N SER A 192 -5.74 -17.00 5.14
CA SER A 192 -7.09 -17.55 4.99
C SER A 192 -8.10 -16.52 4.50
N ASN A 193 -8.00 -15.26 4.95
CA ASN A 193 -8.88 -14.17 4.47
C ASN A 193 -8.60 -13.80 3.02
N LEU A 194 -7.32 -13.73 2.62
CA LEU A 194 -6.95 -13.50 1.22
C LEU A 194 -7.49 -14.61 0.32
N LYS A 195 -7.36 -15.86 0.77
CA LYS A 195 -7.92 -17.01 0.06
C LYS A 195 -9.44 -16.94 -0.04
N MET A 196 -10.16 -16.65 1.05
CA MET A 196 -11.62 -16.52 1.04
C MET A 196 -12.06 -15.40 0.08
N ALA A 197 -11.40 -14.25 0.09
CA ALA A 197 -11.71 -13.18 -0.85
C ALA A 197 -11.50 -13.61 -2.30
N ASN A 198 -10.38 -14.27 -2.59
CA ASN A 198 -10.07 -14.80 -3.92
C ASN A 198 -11.09 -15.86 -4.38
N ASP A 199 -11.49 -16.79 -3.49
CA ASP A 199 -12.49 -17.82 -3.77
C ASP A 199 -13.89 -17.22 -4.09
N MET A 200 -14.20 -16.03 -3.54
CA MET A 200 -15.40 -15.25 -3.87
C MET A 200 -15.25 -14.41 -5.16
N GLY A 201 -14.11 -14.50 -5.84
CA GLY A 201 -13.80 -13.75 -7.06
C GLY A 201 -13.33 -12.31 -6.82
N TYR A 202 -13.05 -11.93 -5.59
CA TYR A 202 -12.53 -10.61 -5.28
C TYR A 202 -11.05 -10.46 -5.65
N LYS A 203 -10.69 -9.24 -6.05
CA LYS A 203 -9.32 -8.75 -6.07
C LYS A 203 -9.10 -7.88 -4.83
N THR A 204 -8.05 -8.21 -4.06
CA THR A 204 -7.74 -7.49 -2.82
C THR A 204 -6.75 -6.37 -3.09
N PHE A 205 -7.05 -5.16 -2.63
CA PHE A 205 -6.18 -3.99 -2.83
C PHE A 205 -5.68 -3.44 -1.50
N PHE A 206 -4.39 -3.57 -1.28
CA PHE A 206 -3.64 -2.79 -0.29
C PHE A 206 -3.21 -1.46 -0.91
N TRP A 207 -2.14 -0.85 -0.42
CA TRP A 207 -1.61 0.43 -0.91
C TRP A 207 -0.08 0.43 -0.81
N SER A 208 0.57 1.27 -1.58
CA SER A 208 2.01 1.54 -1.49
C SER A 208 2.31 2.95 -0.98
N LEU A 209 1.31 3.82 -0.92
CA LEU A 209 1.43 5.15 -0.35
C LEU A 209 0.19 5.49 0.46
N ALA A 210 0.39 5.85 1.70
CA ALA A 210 -0.63 6.39 2.61
C ALA A 210 0.04 7.31 3.64
N TYR A 211 -0.78 8.10 4.33
CA TYR A 211 -0.35 8.87 5.48
C TYR A 211 -1.46 8.90 6.53
N VAL A 212 -1.14 9.39 7.73
CA VAL A 212 -2.12 9.43 8.82
C VAL A 212 -3.05 10.62 8.61
N ASP A 213 -4.26 10.38 8.07
CA ASP A 213 -5.24 11.38 7.68
C ASP A 213 -6.66 11.14 8.26
N TRP A 214 -6.86 10.02 8.97
CA TRP A 214 -8.18 9.54 9.43
C TRP A 214 -8.61 10.06 10.80
N TYR A 215 -7.73 10.71 11.58
CA TYR A 215 -8.13 11.27 12.88
C TYR A 215 -8.87 12.61 12.69
N GLU A 216 -10.11 12.72 13.19
CA GLU A 216 -10.90 13.94 13.06
C GLU A 216 -10.29 15.14 13.81
N ASP A 217 -9.79 14.88 15.02
CA ASP A 217 -9.24 15.88 15.95
C ASP A 217 -7.75 16.18 15.73
N LYS A 218 -7.09 15.44 14.86
CA LYS A 218 -5.64 15.55 14.56
C LYS A 218 -5.39 15.50 13.07
N GLN A 219 -6.05 16.38 12.33
CA GLN A 219 -5.82 16.48 10.90
C GLN A 219 -4.41 17.00 10.60
N PRO A 220 -3.67 16.37 9.67
CA PRO A 220 -2.38 16.88 9.23
C PRO A 220 -2.53 18.25 8.57
N THR A 221 -1.51 19.09 8.67
CA THR A 221 -1.47 20.33 7.90
C THR A 221 -1.28 20.02 6.40
N LYS A 222 -1.59 21.00 5.55
CA LYS A 222 -1.33 20.90 4.11
C LYS A 222 0.14 20.59 3.81
N GLU A 223 1.06 21.24 4.51
CA GLU A 223 2.51 21.06 4.34
C GLU A 223 2.94 19.64 4.73
N GLU A 224 2.41 19.11 5.83
CA GLU A 224 2.68 17.74 6.26
C GLU A 224 2.13 16.72 5.27
N ALA A 225 0.91 16.93 4.76
CA ALA A 225 0.30 16.09 3.74
C ALA A 225 1.14 16.09 2.46
N PHE A 226 1.47 17.26 1.91
CA PHE A 226 2.30 17.36 0.71
C PHE A 226 3.68 16.79 0.89
N LYS A 227 4.34 17.04 2.03
CA LYS A 227 5.63 16.43 2.33
C LYS A 227 5.58 14.91 2.25
N LYS A 228 4.52 14.27 2.77
CA LYS A 228 4.38 12.81 2.71
C LYS A 228 4.03 12.32 1.31
N LEU A 229 3.03 12.95 0.68
CA LEU A 229 2.46 12.47 -0.57
C LEU A 229 3.36 12.74 -1.78
N LEU A 230 4.08 13.87 -1.79
CA LEU A 230 4.96 14.21 -2.92
C LEU A 230 6.34 13.54 -2.84
N THR A 231 6.90 13.33 -1.64
CA THR A 231 8.20 12.67 -1.52
C THR A 231 8.14 11.15 -1.67
N ARG A 232 6.98 10.55 -1.38
CA ARG A 232 6.80 9.09 -1.42
C ARG A 232 6.08 8.57 -2.66
N ILE A 233 5.58 9.47 -3.52
CA ILE A 233 4.95 9.03 -4.76
C ILE A 233 5.97 8.33 -5.65
N HIS A 234 5.58 7.26 -6.29
CA HIS A 234 6.43 6.46 -7.18
C HIS A 234 5.60 5.91 -8.35
N PRO A 235 6.22 5.52 -9.48
CA PRO A 235 5.53 4.87 -10.58
C PRO A 235 4.74 3.64 -10.12
N GLY A 236 3.51 3.50 -10.58
CA GLY A 236 2.61 2.38 -10.24
C GLY A 236 2.02 2.40 -8.83
N ALA A 237 2.04 3.57 -8.15
CA ALA A 237 1.56 3.67 -6.78
C ALA A 237 0.04 3.46 -6.67
N ILE A 238 -0.39 2.58 -5.76
CA ILE A 238 -1.75 2.59 -5.22
C ILE A 238 -1.73 3.53 -4.02
N VAL A 239 -2.41 4.66 -4.15
CA VAL A 239 -2.48 5.68 -3.09
C VAL A 239 -3.75 5.51 -2.29
N LEU A 240 -3.62 5.38 -0.97
CA LEU A 240 -4.74 5.39 -0.04
C LEU A 240 -4.87 6.75 0.63
N LEU A 241 -6.04 7.36 0.48
CA LEU A 241 -6.52 8.52 1.22
C LEU A 241 -7.85 8.18 1.90
N HIS A 242 -8.25 8.96 2.91
CA HIS A 242 -9.58 8.83 3.51
C HIS A 242 -10.47 10.02 3.11
N SER A 243 -11.70 9.74 2.70
CA SER A 243 -12.66 10.78 2.34
C SER A 243 -13.18 11.55 3.57
N THR A 244 -13.01 10.99 4.76
CA THR A 244 -13.31 11.65 6.04
C THR A 244 -12.30 12.74 6.40
N SER A 245 -11.15 12.80 5.73
CA SER A 245 -10.11 13.80 5.99
C SER A 245 -10.50 15.18 5.45
N LYS A 246 -10.64 16.15 6.34
CA LYS A 246 -10.82 17.56 5.96
C LYS A 246 -9.64 18.07 5.13
N THR A 247 -8.43 17.67 5.50
CA THR A 247 -7.22 18.06 4.77
C THR A 247 -7.27 17.55 3.34
N ASN A 248 -7.63 16.28 3.12
CA ASN A 248 -7.76 15.73 1.77
C ASN A 248 -8.81 16.47 0.94
N GLY A 249 -9.97 16.79 1.53
CA GLY A 249 -11.00 17.57 0.85
C GLY A 249 -10.54 18.97 0.43
N GLN A 250 -9.60 19.57 1.18
CA GLN A 250 -9.07 20.89 0.90
C GLN A 250 -7.91 20.92 -0.09
N ILE A 251 -7.08 19.85 -0.11
CA ILE A 251 -5.82 19.87 -0.89
C ILE A 251 -5.87 19.08 -2.17
N LEU A 252 -6.89 18.25 -2.40
CA LEU A 252 -6.87 17.26 -3.48
C LEU A 252 -6.68 17.91 -4.86
N ASP A 253 -7.35 19.00 -5.15
CA ASP A 253 -7.20 19.73 -6.42
C ASP A 253 -5.74 20.15 -6.68
N GLU A 254 -5.09 20.74 -5.68
CA GLU A 254 -3.68 21.14 -5.79
C GLU A 254 -2.75 19.91 -5.79
N LEU A 255 -3.09 18.86 -5.06
CA LEU A 255 -2.29 17.63 -5.04
C LEU A 255 -2.27 16.95 -6.40
N LEU A 256 -3.42 16.85 -7.06
CA LEU A 256 -3.52 16.30 -8.42
C LEU A 256 -2.70 17.14 -9.40
N THR A 257 -2.83 18.48 -9.37
CA THR A 257 -2.01 19.39 -10.18
C THR A 257 -0.51 19.13 -9.98
N LYS A 258 -0.06 19.01 -8.71
CA LYS A 258 1.37 18.75 -8.43
C LYS A 258 1.85 17.39 -8.95
N TRP A 259 1.06 16.36 -8.86
CA TRP A 259 1.41 15.05 -9.43
C TRP A 259 1.46 15.10 -10.97
N GLU A 260 0.54 15.83 -11.61
CA GLU A 260 0.57 16.08 -13.07
C GLU A 260 1.83 16.86 -13.47
N GLU A 261 2.20 17.92 -12.73
CA GLU A 261 3.45 18.67 -12.93
C GLU A 261 4.72 17.82 -12.77
N MET A 262 4.67 16.80 -11.89
CA MET A 262 5.74 15.80 -11.74
C MET A 262 5.76 14.76 -12.88
N GLY A 263 4.82 14.86 -13.82
CA GLY A 263 4.67 13.99 -14.99
C GLY A 263 3.92 12.69 -14.71
N TYR A 264 3.16 12.62 -13.61
CA TYR A 264 2.25 11.48 -13.34
C TYR A 264 0.94 11.65 -14.08
N HIS A 265 0.34 10.53 -14.44
CA HIS A 265 -1.04 10.42 -14.91
C HIS A 265 -1.80 9.42 -14.03
N PHE A 266 -3.12 9.35 -14.20
CA PHE A 266 -3.97 8.54 -13.33
C PHE A 266 -4.59 7.39 -14.10
N GLY A 267 -4.44 6.16 -13.58
CA GLY A 267 -5.10 4.96 -14.05
C GLY A 267 -6.19 4.50 -13.07
N THR A 268 -7.04 3.62 -13.55
CA THR A 268 -8.05 2.95 -12.72
C THR A 268 -7.51 1.61 -12.18
N LEU A 269 -8.13 1.06 -11.14
CA LEU A 269 -7.81 -0.29 -10.69
C LEU A 269 -8.12 -1.35 -11.78
N ASP A 270 -9.01 -1.05 -12.73
CA ASP A 270 -9.25 -1.92 -13.90
C ASP A 270 -8.00 -1.96 -14.80
N ASP A 271 -7.36 -0.81 -15.04
CA ASP A 271 -6.13 -0.73 -15.83
C ASP A 271 -4.99 -1.48 -15.16
N LEU A 272 -4.84 -1.34 -13.83
CA LEU A 272 -3.83 -2.10 -13.06
C LEU A 272 -4.02 -3.60 -13.22
N VAL A 273 -5.25 -4.09 -13.05
CA VAL A 273 -5.57 -5.51 -13.18
C VAL A 273 -5.35 -6.02 -14.60
N ALA A 274 -5.70 -5.23 -15.61
CA ALA A 274 -5.50 -5.60 -17.01
C ALA A 274 -4.00 -5.70 -17.35
N ALA A 275 -3.19 -4.77 -16.86
CA ALA A 275 -1.74 -4.78 -17.07
C ALA A 275 -1.02 -5.96 -16.39
N ASP A 276 -1.55 -6.51 -15.29
CA ASP A 276 -0.96 -7.69 -14.61
C ASP A 276 -1.29 -9.01 -15.32
N GLN A 277 -2.21 -9.03 -16.27
CA GLN A 277 -2.61 -10.22 -17.05
C GLN A 277 -1.83 -10.35 -18.37
N THR A 278 -1.06 -9.34 -18.75
CA THR A 278 -0.22 -9.32 -19.96
C THR A 278 1.24 -9.66 -19.63
#